data_02aa87e37e663b41a4f54a6a0b54a790
#
_entry.id   02aa87e37e663b41a4f54a6a0b54a790
#
_cell.length_a   1.000
_cell.length_b   1.000
_cell.length_c   1.000
_cell.angle_alpha   90.00
_cell.angle_beta   90.00
_cell.angle_gamma   90.00
#
_symmetry.space_group_name_H-M   'P 1'
#
loop_
_entity.id
_entity.type
_entity.pdbx_description
1 polymer ?
#
loop_
_entity_poly.entity_id
_entity_poly.type
_entity_poly.pdbx_seq_one_letter_code
_entity_poly.pdbx_strand_id
1 'polypeptide(L)'
;LTGGGLGYTVGSNSVILPVELLSFTAKKHGDLTSLIEWTTATEINSDYFEVQHSRNGEDFETIGQVKAAGNSNDLLSYELVDYEAYLGNNFYRIKMVDLDASFEYSKTDLVKFTVESSTIRVYPNPTKADFTIDLGKDASIEEVIIYSQYGEKVRVYSGDRTESQFLRSGNLAAGTYLVEVKSVRGIEYVRVVVL
;
A
#
# COMPACT_ATOMS: atom_id res chain seq x y z
N LEU A 1 -39.37 68.12 -7.77
CA LEU A 1 -39.22 67.11 -6.74
C LEU A 1 -38.70 65.85 -7.38
N THR A 2 -37.39 65.63 -7.24
CA THR A 2 -36.63 64.54 -7.81
C THR A 2 -36.67 63.35 -6.87
N GLY A 3 -37.29 62.24 -7.31
CA GLY A 3 -37.22 60.97 -6.61
C GLY A 3 -36.02 60.16 -7.10
N GLY A 4 -34.95 60.13 -6.26
CA GLY A 4 -33.81 59.23 -6.51
C GLY A 4 -34.19 57.78 -6.18
N GLY A 5 -34.32 56.96 -7.23
CA GLY A 5 -34.42 55.52 -7.06
C GLY A 5 -33.06 54.92 -6.69
N LEU A 6 -32.95 54.42 -5.48
CA LEU A 6 -31.84 53.58 -5.06
C LEU A 6 -31.96 52.22 -5.78
N GLY A 7 -31.19 52.04 -6.82
CA GLY A 7 -31.02 50.72 -7.45
C GLY A 7 -30.22 49.79 -6.52
N TYR A 8 -30.90 48.84 -5.92
CA TYR A 8 -30.26 47.70 -5.28
C TYR A 8 -29.76 46.75 -6.36
N THR A 9 -28.47 46.74 -6.59
CA THR A 9 -27.86 45.63 -7.32
C THR A 9 -27.87 44.43 -6.40
N VAL A 10 -28.78 43.52 -6.66
CA VAL A 10 -28.70 42.18 -6.07
C VAL A 10 -27.49 41.50 -6.74
N GLY A 11 -26.37 41.49 -6.03
CA GLY A 11 -25.28 40.66 -6.43
C GLY A 11 -25.74 39.22 -6.39
N SER A 12 -25.85 38.59 -7.57
CA SER A 12 -26.01 37.14 -7.64
C SER A 12 -24.73 36.53 -7.06
N ASN A 13 -24.78 36.08 -5.81
CA ASN A 13 -23.79 35.08 -5.36
C ASN A 13 -24.05 33.84 -6.22
N SER A 14 -23.33 33.74 -7.32
CA SER A 14 -23.14 32.45 -7.97
C SER A 14 -22.42 31.59 -6.97
N VAL A 15 -23.12 30.70 -6.33
CA VAL A 15 -22.49 29.55 -5.67
C VAL A 15 -21.89 28.75 -6.81
N ILE A 16 -20.60 28.99 -7.05
CA ILE A 16 -19.84 28.14 -7.95
C ILE A 16 -19.80 26.81 -7.22
N LEU A 17 -20.54 25.83 -7.70
CA LEU A 17 -20.47 24.47 -7.20
C LEU A 17 -19.08 23.95 -7.59
N PRO A 18 -18.25 23.55 -6.63
CA PRO A 18 -16.95 22.98 -6.92
C PRO A 18 -17.11 21.66 -7.68
N VAL A 19 -15.99 20.99 -7.96
CA VAL A 19 -15.98 19.64 -8.56
C VAL A 19 -17.01 18.73 -7.89
N GLU A 20 -17.93 18.17 -8.66
CA GLU A 20 -18.83 17.14 -8.16
C GLU A 20 -18.12 15.78 -8.21
N LEU A 21 -17.50 15.39 -7.09
CA LEU A 21 -16.84 14.11 -6.93
C LEU A 21 -17.88 12.99 -6.71
N LEU A 22 -18.01 12.07 -7.65
CA LEU A 22 -18.93 10.93 -7.53
C LEU A 22 -18.34 9.77 -6.73
N SER A 23 -17.08 9.48 -6.97
CA SER A 23 -16.38 8.39 -6.30
C SER A 23 -14.94 8.72 -6.03
N PHE A 24 -14.45 8.19 -4.94
CA PHE A 24 -13.03 8.15 -4.60
C PHE A 24 -12.75 6.83 -3.88
N THR A 25 -11.77 6.07 -4.36
CA THR A 25 -11.37 4.79 -3.81
C THR A 25 -9.87 4.61 -3.90
N ALA A 26 -9.31 3.97 -2.88
CA ALA A 26 -7.95 3.46 -2.90
C ALA A 26 -7.97 1.96 -2.63
N LYS A 27 -7.21 1.18 -3.39
CA LYS A 27 -7.19 -0.28 -3.27
C LYS A 27 -5.78 -0.84 -3.48
N LYS A 28 -5.52 -2.02 -2.95
CA LYS A 28 -4.29 -2.76 -3.25
C LYS A 28 -4.20 -3.04 -4.74
N HIS A 29 -3.02 -2.81 -5.32
CA HIS A 29 -2.72 -3.05 -6.72
C HIS A 29 -1.55 -4.02 -6.94
N GLY A 30 -0.77 -4.27 -5.91
CA GLY A 30 0.39 -5.17 -5.89
C GLY A 30 1.06 -5.16 -4.52
N ASP A 31 2.28 -5.65 -4.46
CA ASP A 31 3.09 -5.62 -3.25
C ASP A 31 3.48 -4.18 -2.94
N LEU A 32 3.00 -3.67 -1.79
CA LEU A 32 3.20 -2.27 -1.35
C LEU A 32 2.86 -1.24 -2.44
N THR A 33 1.85 -1.54 -3.26
CA THR A 33 1.39 -0.68 -4.34
C THR A 33 -0.11 -0.45 -4.20
N SER A 34 -0.54 0.81 -4.24
CA SER A 34 -1.95 1.20 -4.18
C SER A 34 -2.40 1.86 -5.47
N LEU A 35 -3.58 1.52 -5.96
CA LEU A 35 -4.26 2.23 -7.03
C LEU A 35 -5.31 3.15 -6.43
N ILE A 36 -5.19 4.42 -6.73
CA ILE A 36 -6.10 5.47 -6.31
C ILE A 36 -6.93 5.88 -7.55
N GLU A 37 -8.25 5.77 -7.45
CA GLU A 37 -9.18 6.06 -8.54
C GLU A 37 -10.25 7.03 -8.07
N TRP A 38 -10.65 7.97 -8.93
CA TRP A 38 -11.78 8.85 -8.67
C TRP A 38 -12.51 9.20 -9.95
N THR A 39 -13.77 9.60 -9.79
CA THR A 39 -14.64 9.98 -10.88
C THR A 39 -15.35 11.28 -10.54
N THR A 40 -15.38 12.21 -11.48
CA THR A 40 -16.14 13.47 -11.39
C THR A 40 -17.36 13.45 -12.30
N ALA A 41 -18.46 14.04 -11.84
CA ALA A 41 -19.65 14.28 -12.67
C ALA A 41 -19.55 15.59 -13.44
N THR A 42 -19.05 16.61 -12.74
CA THR A 42 -18.83 17.94 -13.32
C THR A 42 -17.55 18.55 -12.77
N GLU A 43 -16.89 19.34 -13.60
CA GLU A 43 -15.74 20.15 -13.21
C GLU A 43 -16.00 21.58 -13.65
N ILE A 44 -15.77 22.54 -12.77
CA ILE A 44 -15.93 23.96 -13.06
C ILE A 44 -14.74 24.71 -12.49
N ASN A 45 -13.98 25.37 -13.35
CA ASN A 45 -12.74 26.10 -13.01
C ASN A 45 -11.67 25.23 -12.31
N SER A 46 -11.73 23.93 -12.49
CA SER A 46 -10.81 23.01 -11.83
C SER A 46 -9.42 23.07 -12.45
N ASP A 47 -8.37 23.12 -11.63
CA ASP A 47 -6.99 23.17 -12.11
C ASP A 47 -6.34 21.79 -12.08
N TYR A 48 -6.26 21.16 -10.91
CA TYR A 48 -5.67 19.84 -10.74
C TYR A 48 -6.16 19.14 -9.48
N PHE A 49 -5.90 17.85 -9.42
CA PHE A 49 -6.07 17.00 -8.25
C PHE A 49 -4.69 16.69 -7.65
N GLU A 50 -4.50 16.94 -6.33
CA GLU A 50 -3.36 16.40 -5.59
C GLU A 50 -3.76 15.11 -4.91
N VAL A 51 -3.11 14.01 -5.24
CA VAL A 51 -3.25 12.78 -4.49
C VAL A 51 -2.33 12.85 -3.28
N GLN A 52 -2.92 12.65 -2.11
CA GLN A 52 -2.22 12.74 -0.83
C GLN A 52 -2.27 11.41 -0.08
N HIS A 53 -1.16 11.08 0.56
CA HIS A 53 -0.96 9.88 1.35
C HIS A 53 -0.58 10.23 2.79
N SER A 54 -1.01 9.41 3.75
CA SER A 54 -0.66 9.52 5.15
C SER A 54 -0.54 8.13 5.81
N ARG A 55 0.34 8.00 6.79
CA ARG A 55 0.47 6.77 7.59
C ARG A 55 -0.43 6.77 8.83
N ASN A 56 -0.80 7.93 9.33
CA ASN A 56 -1.56 8.10 10.57
C ASN A 56 -2.99 8.66 10.34
N GLY A 57 -3.30 9.09 9.10
CA GLY A 57 -4.57 9.72 8.76
C GLY A 57 -4.67 11.20 9.13
N GLU A 58 -3.59 11.82 9.62
CA GLU A 58 -3.51 13.21 10.06
C GLU A 58 -2.52 14.00 9.20
N ASP A 59 -1.28 13.53 9.12
CA ASP A 59 -0.20 14.17 8.37
C ASP A 59 -0.19 13.64 6.94
N PHE A 60 -0.68 14.44 6.01
CA PHE A 60 -0.77 14.08 4.61
C PHE A 60 0.33 14.74 3.77
N GLU A 61 0.99 13.94 2.94
CA GLU A 61 1.98 14.38 1.95
C GLU A 61 1.45 14.17 0.54
N THR A 62 1.72 15.11 -0.38
CA THR A 62 1.34 14.96 -1.79
C THR A 62 2.27 13.98 -2.47
N ILE A 63 1.72 12.91 -3.03
CA ILE A 63 2.45 11.86 -3.76
C ILE A 63 2.36 12.03 -5.28
N GLY A 64 1.46 12.86 -5.77
CA GLY A 64 1.34 13.16 -7.19
C GLY A 64 0.24 14.14 -7.49
N GLN A 65 0.25 14.66 -8.73
CA GLN A 65 -0.76 15.57 -9.25
C GLN A 65 -1.29 15.06 -10.58
N VAL A 66 -2.58 15.22 -10.79
CA VAL A 66 -3.27 14.89 -12.04
C VAL A 66 -4.02 16.13 -12.51
N LYS A 67 -3.80 16.53 -13.77
CA LYS A 67 -4.46 17.71 -14.34
C LYS A 67 -5.95 17.47 -14.48
N ALA A 68 -6.77 18.43 -14.03
CA ALA A 68 -8.20 18.43 -14.23
C ALA A 68 -8.58 18.88 -15.66
N ALA A 69 -9.79 18.60 -16.08
CA ALA A 69 -10.32 19.04 -17.38
C ALA A 69 -10.62 20.55 -17.43
N GLY A 70 -10.63 21.20 -16.29
CA GLY A 70 -10.97 22.62 -16.15
C GLY A 70 -12.46 22.86 -16.09
N ASN A 71 -13.17 22.70 -17.20
CA ASN A 71 -14.63 22.77 -17.27
C ASN A 71 -15.14 21.55 -18.06
N SER A 72 -15.94 20.73 -17.41
CA SER A 72 -16.58 19.55 -18.03
C SER A 72 -17.92 19.25 -17.38
N ASN A 73 -18.88 18.82 -18.20
CA ASN A 73 -20.14 18.25 -17.75
C ASN A 73 -20.21 16.74 -18.08
N ASP A 74 -19.08 16.17 -18.51
CA ASP A 74 -18.97 14.75 -18.80
C ASP A 74 -18.43 13.99 -17.59
N LEU A 75 -18.82 12.73 -17.49
CA LEU A 75 -18.26 11.83 -16.50
C LEU A 75 -16.79 11.55 -16.85
N LEU A 76 -15.88 11.97 -15.97
CA LEU A 76 -14.45 11.79 -16.15
C LEU A 76 -13.89 10.88 -15.05
N SER A 77 -12.96 10.01 -15.45
CA SER A 77 -12.28 9.08 -14.56
C SER A 77 -10.79 9.34 -14.57
N TYR A 78 -10.20 9.28 -13.38
CA TYR A 78 -8.79 9.54 -13.13
C TYR A 78 -8.20 8.46 -12.26
N GLU A 79 -6.89 8.26 -12.39
CA GLU A 79 -6.15 7.33 -11.55
C GLU A 79 -4.73 7.81 -11.26
N LEU A 80 -4.18 7.33 -10.16
CA LEU A 80 -2.78 7.46 -9.81
C LEU A 80 -2.34 6.20 -9.05
N VAL A 81 -1.14 5.70 -9.36
CA VAL A 81 -0.56 4.55 -8.67
C VAL A 81 0.50 5.03 -7.70
N ASP A 82 0.34 4.66 -6.44
CA ASP A 82 1.38 4.78 -5.42
C ASP A 82 2.22 3.49 -5.40
N TYR A 83 3.48 3.59 -5.79
CA TYR A 83 4.44 2.48 -5.81
C TYR A 83 5.24 2.36 -4.50
N GLU A 84 5.03 3.27 -3.55
CA GLU A 84 5.80 3.38 -2.32
C GLU A 84 4.91 3.28 -1.07
N ALA A 85 3.81 2.54 -1.16
CA ALA A 85 2.95 2.30 -0.01
C ALA A 85 3.70 1.54 1.10
N TYR A 86 3.28 1.73 2.36
CA TYR A 86 3.96 1.16 3.52
C TYR A 86 3.25 -0.08 4.05
N LEU A 87 3.99 -0.93 4.73
CA LEU A 87 3.39 -1.95 5.60
C LEU A 87 2.56 -1.26 6.70
N GLY A 88 1.36 -1.76 6.93
CA GLY A 88 0.40 -1.15 7.85
C GLY A 88 -0.67 -0.34 7.14
N ASN A 89 -1.12 0.69 7.79
CA ASN A 89 -2.18 1.56 7.29
C ASN A 89 -1.62 2.63 6.33
N ASN A 90 -2.30 2.80 5.22
CA ASN A 90 -2.05 3.84 4.23
C ASN A 90 -3.37 4.55 3.97
N PHE A 91 -3.44 5.81 4.36
CA PHE A 91 -4.61 6.65 4.20
C PHE A 91 -4.41 7.53 2.97
N TYR A 92 -5.41 7.57 2.11
CA TYR A 92 -5.40 8.36 0.87
C TYR A 92 -6.55 9.31 0.82
N ARG A 93 -6.32 10.50 0.26
CA ARG A 93 -7.35 11.46 -0.12
C ARG A 93 -6.90 12.23 -1.35
N ILE A 94 -7.83 12.89 -2.03
CA ILE A 94 -7.50 13.90 -3.04
C ILE A 94 -7.86 15.29 -2.52
N LYS A 95 -7.01 16.25 -2.87
CA LYS A 95 -7.27 17.68 -2.77
C LYS A 95 -7.58 18.18 -4.18
N MET A 96 -8.80 18.63 -4.38
CA MET A 96 -9.30 19.19 -5.63
C MET A 96 -9.02 20.69 -5.61
N VAL A 97 -8.21 21.18 -6.54
CA VAL A 97 -7.74 22.58 -6.56
C VAL A 97 -8.29 23.28 -7.80
N ASP A 98 -8.91 24.43 -7.57
CA ASP A 98 -9.45 25.28 -8.61
C ASP A 98 -8.43 26.33 -9.12
N LEU A 99 -8.71 26.95 -10.26
CA LEU A 99 -7.84 27.96 -10.90
C LEU A 99 -7.57 29.19 -10.02
N ASP A 100 -8.45 29.49 -9.07
CA ASP A 100 -8.29 30.59 -8.10
C ASP A 100 -7.55 30.16 -6.83
N ALA A 101 -7.02 28.93 -6.81
CA ALA A 101 -6.34 28.27 -5.69
C ALA A 101 -7.25 27.93 -4.48
N SER A 102 -8.57 28.07 -4.60
CA SER A 102 -9.48 27.45 -3.66
C SER A 102 -9.44 25.93 -3.80
N PHE A 103 -9.77 25.21 -2.74
CA PHE A 103 -9.67 23.75 -2.75
C PHE A 103 -10.66 23.09 -1.82
N GLU A 104 -10.96 21.83 -2.11
CA GLU A 104 -11.74 20.93 -1.27
C GLU A 104 -11.04 19.56 -1.16
N TYR A 105 -11.32 18.82 -0.08
CA TYR A 105 -10.81 17.46 0.11
C TYR A 105 -11.89 16.42 -0.11
N SER A 106 -11.53 15.30 -0.68
CA SER A 106 -12.37 14.10 -0.65
C SER A 106 -12.46 13.52 0.77
N LYS A 107 -13.35 12.56 0.95
CA LYS A 107 -13.22 11.62 2.07
C LYS A 107 -11.86 10.92 2.02
N THR A 108 -11.39 10.47 3.17
CA THR A 108 -10.20 9.62 3.28
C THR A 108 -10.59 8.15 3.07
N ASP A 109 -9.80 7.42 2.32
CA ASP A 109 -9.89 5.96 2.18
C ASP A 109 -8.65 5.28 2.73
N LEU A 110 -8.78 4.02 3.16
CA LEU A 110 -7.74 3.27 3.85
C LEU A 110 -7.38 2.00 3.09
N VAL A 111 -6.10 1.88 2.72
CA VAL A 111 -5.50 0.64 2.24
C VAL A 111 -4.59 0.08 3.32
N LYS A 112 -4.81 -1.15 3.75
CA LYS A 112 -3.98 -1.80 4.76
C LYS A 112 -3.14 -2.90 4.13
N PHE A 113 -1.83 -2.69 4.07
CA PHE A 113 -0.89 -3.75 3.76
C PHE A 113 -0.51 -4.47 5.05
N THR A 114 -0.92 -5.69 5.13
CA THR A 114 -0.42 -6.62 6.15
C THR A 114 0.67 -7.45 5.50
N VAL A 115 1.77 -7.70 6.21
CA VAL A 115 2.46 -8.95 5.96
C VAL A 115 1.36 -9.97 6.20
N GLU A 116 0.86 -10.61 5.17
CA GLU A 116 0.21 -11.88 5.42
C GLU A 116 1.24 -12.63 6.23
N SER A 117 0.90 -13.03 7.43
CA SER A 117 1.85 -13.73 8.29
C SER A 117 2.27 -14.90 7.42
N SER A 118 3.43 -14.77 6.81
CA SER A 118 3.96 -15.82 6.01
C SER A 118 4.12 -16.90 7.03
N THR A 119 3.27 -17.84 6.96
CA THR A 119 3.35 -19.00 7.76
C THR A 119 4.44 -19.85 7.13
N ILE A 120 5.72 -19.42 7.32
CA ILE A 120 6.78 -20.39 7.13
C ILE A 120 6.43 -21.58 7.98
N ARG A 121 6.06 -22.65 7.34
CA ARG A 121 5.84 -23.92 8.01
C ARG A 121 7.10 -24.72 7.91
N VAL A 122 7.57 -25.18 9.05
CA VAL A 122 8.66 -26.14 9.10
C VAL A 122 8.13 -27.43 9.69
N TYR A 123 8.23 -28.50 8.92
CA TYR A 123 7.74 -29.79 9.36
C TYR A 123 8.63 -30.94 8.87
N PRO A 124 8.77 -31.97 9.71
CA PRO A 124 8.36 -32.04 11.11
C PRO A 124 9.19 -31.08 11.98
N ASN A 125 8.54 -30.51 13.00
CA ASN A 125 9.23 -29.72 14.02
C ASN A 125 8.57 -30.03 15.40
N PRO A 126 9.22 -30.75 16.31
CA PRO A 126 10.60 -31.25 16.26
C PRO A 126 10.89 -32.29 15.17
N THR A 127 12.15 -32.36 14.75
CA THR A 127 12.64 -33.33 13.75
C THR A 127 13.76 -34.21 14.32
N LYS A 128 13.91 -35.41 13.75
CA LYS A 128 15.04 -36.29 14.04
C LYS A 128 16.12 -36.28 12.94
N ALA A 129 15.77 -35.73 11.79
CA ALA A 129 16.61 -35.71 10.60
C ALA A 129 16.30 -34.50 9.73
N ASP A 130 15.66 -34.75 8.60
CA ASP A 130 15.35 -33.74 7.61
C ASP A 130 14.05 -33.02 7.92
N PHE A 131 13.88 -31.80 7.41
CA PHE A 131 12.66 -31.03 7.53
C PHE A 131 12.37 -30.29 6.24
N THR A 132 11.12 -29.95 6.05
CA THR A 132 10.63 -29.15 4.91
C THR A 132 10.34 -27.74 5.38
N ILE A 133 10.80 -26.76 4.62
CA ILE A 133 10.37 -25.36 4.74
C ILE A 133 9.33 -25.13 3.65
N ASP A 134 8.15 -24.69 4.04
CA ASP A 134 7.04 -24.36 3.15
C ASP A 134 6.65 -22.89 3.36
N LEU A 135 6.74 -22.09 2.31
CA LEU A 135 6.35 -20.68 2.29
C LEU A 135 4.93 -20.47 1.75
N GLY A 136 4.23 -21.53 1.40
CA GLY A 136 2.95 -21.46 0.72
C GLY A 136 3.09 -21.08 -0.77
N LYS A 137 1.97 -20.75 -1.39
CA LYS A 137 1.94 -20.42 -2.82
C LYS A 137 2.58 -19.06 -3.09
N ASP A 138 3.12 -18.88 -4.29
CA ASP A 138 3.65 -17.64 -4.83
C ASP A 138 4.88 -17.07 -4.10
N ALA A 139 5.66 -17.91 -3.42
CA ALA A 139 6.93 -17.52 -2.80
C ALA A 139 8.07 -18.39 -3.28
N SER A 140 9.19 -17.78 -3.63
CA SER A 140 10.43 -18.48 -3.94
C SER A 140 11.48 -18.24 -2.85
N ILE A 141 12.19 -19.30 -2.47
CA ILE A 141 13.27 -19.23 -1.49
C ILE A 141 14.57 -18.88 -2.23
N GLU A 142 15.19 -17.76 -1.86
CA GLU A 142 16.49 -17.34 -2.39
C GLU A 142 17.65 -17.96 -1.58
N GLU A 143 17.54 -17.92 -0.27
CA GLU A 143 18.58 -18.40 0.64
C GLU A 143 17.96 -18.90 1.95
N VAL A 144 18.54 -19.95 2.51
CA VAL A 144 18.24 -20.43 3.87
C VAL A 144 19.53 -20.52 4.66
N ILE A 145 19.56 -19.91 5.82
CA ILE A 145 20.68 -19.98 6.74
C ILE A 145 20.23 -20.60 8.06
N ILE A 146 20.96 -21.59 8.51
CA ILE A 146 20.71 -22.24 9.81
C ILE A 146 21.76 -21.73 10.80
N TYR A 147 21.29 -21.17 11.92
CA TYR A 147 22.13 -20.74 13.03
C TYR A 147 21.95 -21.67 14.23
N SER A 148 23.03 -21.92 14.93
CA SER A 148 22.99 -22.57 16.24
C SER A 148 22.31 -21.66 17.27
N GLN A 149 22.01 -22.20 18.44
CA GLN A 149 21.49 -21.40 19.58
C GLN A 149 22.46 -20.31 20.06
N TYR A 150 23.74 -20.40 19.65
CA TYR A 150 24.78 -19.41 19.98
C TYR A 150 24.96 -18.35 18.88
N GLY A 151 24.12 -18.38 17.83
CA GLY A 151 24.19 -17.43 16.70
C GLY A 151 25.25 -17.77 15.63
N GLU A 152 25.89 -18.94 15.73
CA GLU A 152 26.87 -19.37 14.73
C GLU A 152 26.16 -19.91 13.49
N LYS A 153 26.64 -19.51 12.29
CA LYS A 153 26.14 -20.07 11.02
C LYS A 153 26.61 -21.54 10.91
N VAL A 154 25.67 -22.45 10.94
CA VAL A 154 25.91 -23.88 10.85
C VAL A 154 25.82 -24.36 9.42
N ARG A 155 24.87 -23.76 8.63
CA ARG A 155 24.63 -24.19 7.26
C ARG A 155 24.00 -23.08 6.43
N VAL A 156 24.30 -23.08 5.14
CA VAL A 156 23.71 -22.16 4.14
C VAL A 156 23.27 -22.96 2.94
N TYR A 157 22.07 -22.68 2.46
CA TYR A 157 21.51 -23.19 1.23
C TYR A 157 21.17 -22.02 0.33
N SER A 158 21.76 -21.93 -0.83
CA SER A 158 21.50 -20.90 -1.83
C SER A 158 20.96 -21.54 -3.10
N GLY A 159 20.08 -20.86 -3.79
CA GLY A 159 19.57 -21.29 -5.09
C GLY A 159 18.10 -20.93 -5.30
N ASP A 160 17.77 -20.63 -6.53
CA ASP A 160 16.44 -20.30 -7.00
C ASP A 160 15.53 -21.54 -6.94
N ARG A 161 14.65 -21.58 -5.95
CA ARG A 161 13.81 -22.77 -5.68
C ARG A 161 12.38 -22.37 -5.39
N THR A 162 11.46 -23.12 -5.97
CA THR A 162 10.01 -22.94 -5.89
C THR A 162 9.42 -23.24 -4.50
N GLU A 163 8.28 -22.71 -4.24
CA GLU A 163 7.29 -22.68 -3.14
C GLU A 163 7.57 -23.48 -1.85
N SER A 164 8.15 -24.67 -1.91
CA SER A 164 8.52 -25.46 -0.73
C SER A 164 9.86 -26.15 -0.92
N GLN A 165 10.67 -26.20 0.12
CA GLN A 165 11.97 -26.85 0.10
C GLN A 165 12.07 -27.98 1.12
N PHE A 166 12.43 -29.14 0.61
CA PHE A 166 12.96 -30.20 1.44
C PHE A 166 14.42 -29.93 1.74
N LEU A 167 14.75 -29.63 2.99
CA LEU A 167 16.10 -29.43 3.46
C LEU A 167 16.57 -30.66 4.23
N ARG A 168 17.67 -31.21 3.78
CA ARG A 168 18.36 -32.22 4.57
C ARG A 168 19.12 -31.52 5.68
N SER A 169 18.68 -31.69 6.92
CA SER A 169 19.38 -31.16 8.11
C SER A 169 20.80 -31.73 8.23
N GLY A 170 21.02 -32.89 7.63
CA GLY A 170 22.30 -33.59 7.48
C GLY A 170 23.14 -33.49 8.73
N ASN A 171 23.00 -34.39 9.68
CA ASN A 171 23.83 -34.52 10.88
C ASN A 171 23.91 -33.27 11.78
N LEU A 172 22.88 -32.44 11.85
CA LEU A 172 22.76 -31.45 12.91
C LEU A 172 22.67 -32.20 14.25
N ALA A 173 23.44 -31.77 15.22
CA ALA A 173 23.33 -32.30 16.58
C ALA A 173 21.96 -31.97 17.19
N ALA A 174 21.51 -32.79 18.15
CA ALA A 174 20.30 -32.47 18.90
C ALA A 174 20.42 -31.07 19.53
N GLY A 175 19.39 -30.25 19.34
CA GLY A 175 19.40 -28.86 19.79
C GLY A 175 18.35 -27.97 19.14
N THR A 176 18.37 -26.70 19.53
CA THR A 176 17.50 -25.68 18.96
C THR A 176 18.27 -24.82 17.95
N TYR A 177 17.69 -24.63 16.80
CA TYR A 177 18.28 -23.85 15.71
C TYR A 177 17.32 -22.72 15.31
N LEU A 178 17.90 -21.60 14.88
CA LEU A 178 17.20 -20.52 14.22
C LEU A 178 17.44 -20.65 12.72
N VAL A 179 16.38 -20.74 11.96
CA VAL A 179 16.41 -20.81 10.50
C VAL A 179 15.97 -19.49 9.95
N GLU A 180 16.87 -18.80 9.26
CA GLU A 180 16.61 -17.59 8.49
C GLU A 180 16.26 -18.01 7.07
N VAL A 181 15.13 -17.54 6.57
CA VAL A 181 14.67 -17.79 5.22
C VAL A 181 14.54 -16.46 4.49
N LYS A 182 15.33 -16.29 3.45
CA LYS A 182 15.28 -15.15 2.56
C LYS A 182 14.48 -15.52 1.32
N SER A 183 13.47 -14.75 1.04
CA SER A 183 12.57 -14.94 -0.10
C SER A 183 12.26 -13.61 -0.76
N VAL A 184 11.55 -13.64 -1.89
CA VAL A 184 10.98 -12.44 -2.54
C VAL A 184 10.08 -11.61 -1.61
N ARG A 185 9.59 -12.20 -0.51
CA ARG A 185 8.76 -11.53 0.51
C ARG A 185 9.57 -10.86 1.63
N GLY A 186 10.90 -11.05 1.65
CA GLY A 186 11.80 -10.56 2.68
C GLY A 186 12.46 -11.67 3.49
N ILE A 187 12.98 -11.31 4.65
CA ILE A 187 13.69 -12.23 5.56
C ILE A 187 12.77 -12.61 6.71
N GLU A 188 12.65 -13.90 6.94
CA GLU A 188 11.85 -14.45 8.02
C GLU A 188 12.63 -15.46 8.83
N TYR A 189 12.22 -15.64 10.10
CA TYR A 189 12.91 -16.50 11.03
C TYR A 189 11.96 -17.54 11.63
N VAL A 190 12.40 -18.79 11.68
CA VAL A 190 11.65 -19.86 12.32
C VAL A 190 12.56 -20.71 13.20
N ARG A 191 12.04 -21.13 14.35
CA ARG A 191 12.76 -22.02 15.27
C ARG A 191 12.52 -23.47 14.89
N VAL A 192 13.60 -24.25 14.81
CA VAL A 192 13.58 -25.68 14.56
C VAL A 192 14.24 -26.42 15.72
N VAL A 193 13.62 -27.49 16.15
CA VAL A 193 14.14 -28.37 17.21
C VAL A 193 14.56 -29.69 16.58
N VAL A 194 15.82 -30.06 16.74
CA VAL A 194 16.41 -31.36 16.33
C VAL A 194 16.54 -32.22 17.56
N LEU A 195 16.03 -33.48 17.50
CA LEU A 195 15.99 -34.45 18.58
C LEU A 195 17.18 -35.40 18.53
#